data_ff17a68130ca50433e579d7b75efc16a
#
_entry.id   ff17a68130ca50433e579d7b75efc16a
#
_cell.length_a   1.000
_cell.length_b   1.000
_cell.length_c   1.000
_cell.angle_alpha   90.00
_cell.angle_beta   90.00
_cell.angle_gamma   90.00
#
_symmetry.space_group_name_H-M   'P 1'
#
loop_
_entity.id
_entity.type
_entity.pdbx_description
1 polymer ?
#
loop_
_entity_poly.entity_id
_entity_poly.type
_entity_poly.pdbx_seq_one_letter_code
_entity_poly.pdbx_strand_id
1 'polypeptide(L)'
;MSSMTDDKLESNYKGNALLHLLSYMKPYAGWVTLCLVLVLALTGFDLYRPTLIGDAIDNFETQGDYNVIINTAWKYGIVLVVSFIFNMAQTWILQKTGQKIILTVRRELYIHIQSLSSRFFDLTPVGKLVTRVTNDVEALNEMYSGILVRLFRNIVKIIGLAVVMIALDRGLALVSFVLLPIVMVLTVVFRIISRKTYRIVRTKLTDINTFLSENISGMRVIQIFGREERKFEEFKDKDYRLYRAHYREMMVFAIFRPLIYILSVLSLMIVLGIGSNEVLDGAISIGTLYIFSQYIQQFFDPIQELAEQFSTLQSSIASAEKIFTILAEEPQVKEDENPIVLPKVLGRIEFDHVWFAYDGEHYVLRDVSFVIEPGEKVAFVGATGAGKSSILNLIGRYYDIQKGHIYIDGVDIRKLSKKLLRSAIGQMQQDVFIFEGDIESNIRLHDDIQFEDVRAAAEYVNASHFIEKLPQKYKEPVTERGATFSAGERQLLSFARTLAHKPAILVMDEATANIDTETEILIQEALEKLMKGRTTIMVAHRLSTIQHADCIMVMHKGKIRERGTHQELLAQNGIYKKLYELQIHHVISS
;
A
#
# COMPACT_ATOMS: atom_id res chain seq x y z
N MET A 1 6.89 15.86 12.88
CA MET A 1 8.22 15.34 12.48
C MET A 1 8.15 14.29 11.35
N SER A 2 7.07 13.52 11.19
CA SER A 2 6.94 12.51 10.11
C SER A 2 6.85 13.09 8.68
N SER A 3 6.34 14.31 8.48
CA SER A 3 6.25 14.95 7.15
C SER A 3 7.59 15.41 6.59
N MET A 4 8.55 15.78 7.44
CA MET A 4 9.88 16.25 7.01
C MET A 4 10.83 15.13 6.54
N THR A 5 10.63 13.90 7.01
CA THR A 5 11.40 12.73 6.57
C THR A 5 10.89 12.19 5.24
N ASP A 6 9.56 12.16 5.04
CA ASP A 6 8.93 11.78 3.76
C ASP A 6 9.39 12.72 2.61
N ASP A 7 9.39 14.05 2.83
CA ASP A 7 9.80 15.03 1.82
C ASP A 7 11.30 14.94 1.44
N LYS A 8 12.17 14.56 2.37
CA LYS A 8 13.63 14.41 2.11
C LYS A 8 13.95 13.10 1.37
N LEU A 9 13.26 12.00 1.68
CA LEU A 9 13.41 10.72 0.97
C LEU A 9 12.80 10.80 -0.44
N GLU A 10 11.65 11.46 -0.60
CA GLU A 10 11.06 11.74 -1.92
C GLU A 10 11.99 12.57 -2.83
N SER A 11 12.85 13.43 -2.28
CA SER A 11 13.76 14.26 -3.07
C SER A 11 14.91 13.47 -3.72
N ASN A 12 15.36 12.38 -3.11
CA ASN A 12 16.50 11.59 -3.60
C ASN A 12 16.16 10.70 -4.81
N TYR A 13 14.88 10.34 -5.02
CA TYR A 13 14.45 9.47 -6.11
C TYR A 13 13.84 10.18 -7.32
N LYS A 14 13.64 11.50 -7.26
CA LYS A 14 13.00 12.30 -8.34
C LYS A 14 13.64 12.18 -9.72
N GLY A 15 14.90 11.78 -9.83
CA GLY A 15 15.60 11.65 -11.11
C GLY A 15 15.62 10.23 -11.71
N ASN A 16 15.49 9.19 -10.89
CA ASN A 16 15.74 7.81 -11.30
C ASN A 16 14.51 6.89 -11.31
N ALA A 17 13.34 7.37 -10.82
CA ALA A 17 12.14 6.54 -10.73
C ALA A 17 11.71 5.96 -12.08
N LEU A 18 11.76 6.76 -13.15
CA LEU A 18 11.41 6.29 -14.50
C LEU A 18 12.37 5.22 -15.02
N LEU A 19 13.68 5.39 -14.79
CA LEU A 19 14.69 4.40 -15.22
C LEU A 19 14.52 3.09 -14.44
N HIS A 20 14.20 3.19 -13.15
CA HIS A 20 13.94 2.01 -12.31
C HIS A 20 12.67 1.29 -12.72
N LEU A 21 11.60 2.04 -13.05
CA LEU A 21 10.38 1.47 -13.64
C LEU A 21 10.68 0.72 -14.94
N LEU A 22 11.46 1.31 -15.85
CA LEU A 22 11.83 0.67 -17.09
C LEU A 22 12.67 -0.61 -16.88
N SER A 23 13.39 -0.73 -15.75
CA SER A 23 14.16 -1.93 -15.42
C SER A 23 13.28 -3.17 -15.22
N TYR A 24 12.06 -3.01 -14.71
CA TYR A 24 11.09 -4.11 -14.58
C TYR A 24 10.58 -4.64 -15.93
N MET A 25 10.73 -3.87 -17.01
CA MET A 25 10.40 -4.31 -18.37
C MET A 25 11.50 -5.19 -18.98
N LYS A 26 12.75 -5.13 -18.49
CA LYS A 26 13.89 -5.89 -19.06
C LYS A 26 13.62 -7.40 -19.20
N PRO A 27 13.07 -8.11 -18.20
CA PRO A 27 12.76 -9.54 -18.32
C PRO A 27 11.75 -9.85 -19.43
N TYR A 28 10.96 -8.87 -19.83
CA TYR A 28 9.89 -8.96 -20.83
C TYR A 28 10.22 -8.24 -22.12
N ALA A 29 11.48 -7.86 -22.34
CA ALA A 29 11.91 -7.05 -23.49
C ALA A 29 11.46 -7.62 -24.84
N GLY A 30 11.48 -8.95 -25.03
CA GLY A 30 11.00 -9.59 -26.26
C GLY A 30 9.51 -9.34 -26.53
N TRP A 31 8.65 -9.43 -25.50
CA TRP A 31 7.23 -9.16 -25.61
C TRP A 31 6.94 -7.66 -25.84
N VAL A 32 7.70 -6.79 -25.17
CA VAL A 32 7.60 -5.34 -25.36
C VAL A 32 8.01 -4.95 -26.78
N THR A 33 9.12 -5.50 -27.29
CA THR A 33 9.57 -5.26 -28.67
C THR A 33 8.53 -5.74 -29.67
N LEU A 34 7.98 -6.93 -29.50
CA LEU A 34 6.91 -7.45 -30.36
C LEU A 34 5.67 -6.52 -30.32
N CYS A 35 5.28 -6.04 -29.13
CA CYS A 35 4.19 -5.07 -28.99
C CYS A 35 4.47 -3.78 -29.78
N LEU A 36 5.70 -3.23 -29.69
CA LEU A 36 6.08 -2.03 -30.43
C LEU A 36 6.07 -2.25 -31.97
N VAL A 37 6.53 -3.43 -32.43
CA VAL A 37 6.45 -3.80 -33.85
C VAL A 37 5.00 -3.88 -34.33
N LEU A 38 4.12 -4.49 -33.53
CA LEU A 38 2.68 -4.53 -33.85
C LEU A 38 2.06 -3.13 -33.90
N VAL A 39 2.46 -2.22 -33.00
CA VAL A 39 2.02 -0.82 -33.02
C VAL A 39 2.49 -0.10 -34.29
N LEU A 40 3.73 -0.32 -34.72
CA LEU A 40 4.23 0.24 -35.97
C LEU A 40 3.45 -0.30 -37.17
N ALA A 41 3.19 -1.60 -37.24
CA ALA A 41 2.40 -2.21 -38.28
C ALA A 41 0.95 -1.68 -38.30
N LEU A 42 0.30 -1.56 -37.14
CA LEU A 42 -1.04 -0.99 -37.00
C LEU A 42 -1.09 0.45 -37.47
N THR A 43 -0.10 1.26 -37.08
CA THR A 43 0.00 2.65 -37.54
C THR A 43 0.20 2.72 -39.07
N GLY A 44 1.01 1.80 -39.61
CA GLY A 44 1.17 1.67 -41.06
C GLY A 44 -0.15 1.35 -41.78
N PHE A 45 -0.95 0.43 -41.23
CA PHE A 45 -2.28 0.14 -41.76
C PHE A 45 -3.25 1.31 -41.62
N ASP A 46 -3.21 2.05 -40.51
CA ASP A 46 -4.03 3.24 -40.32
C ASP A 46 -3.70 4.36 -41.37
N LEU A 47 -2.42 4.49 -41.75
CA LEU A 47 -1.98 5.41 -42.80
C LEU A 47 -2.30 4.89 -44.20
N TYR A 48 -2.25 3.58 -44.42
CA TYR A 48 -2.49 2.97 -45.72
C TYR A 48 -3.96 2.93 -46.12
N ARG A 49 -4.92 2.91 -45.17
CA ARG A 49 -6.35 2.86 -45.51
C ARG A 49 -6.86 4.04 -46.34
N PRO A 50 -6.56 5.32 -46.01
CA PRO A 50 -6.98 6.44 -46.83
C PRO A 50 -6.35 6.42 -48.22
N THR A 51 -5.09 5.93 -48.36
CA THR A 51 -4.45 5.86 -49.70
C THR A 51 -5.12 4.85 -50.61
N LEU A 52 -5.54 3.67 -50.04
CA LEU A 52 -6.31 2.69 -50.83
C LEU A 52 -7.60 3.25 -51.41
N ILE A 53 -8.31 4.09 -50.65
CA ILE A 53 -9.55 4.71 -51.11
C ILE A 53 -9.25 5.81 -52.11
N GLY A 54 -8.23 6.65 -51.86
CA GLY A 54 -7.79 7.70 -52.79
C GLY A 54 -7.40 7.12 -54.15
N ASP A 55 -6.54 6.08 -54.13
CA ASP A 55 -6.13 5.40 -55.37
C ASP A 55 -7.33 4.78 -56.11
N ALA A 56 -8.33 4.27 -55.38
CA ALA A 56 -9.55 3.76 -56.02
C ALA A 56 -10.39 4.85 -56.66
N ILE A 57 -10.47 6.03 -56.05
CA ILE A 57 -11.16 7.20 -56.62
C ILE A 57 -10.49 7.60 -57.92
N ASP A 58 -9.17 7.78 -57.94
CA ASP A 58 -8.40 8.20 -59.10
C ASP A 58 -8.45 7.19 -60.25
N ASN A 59 -8.32 5.90 -59.92
CA ASN A 59 -8.41 4.85 -60.93
C ASN A 59 -9.83 4.71 -61.51
N PHE A 60 -10.87 4.91 -60.67
CA PHE A 60 -12.25 4.88 -61.17
C PHE A 60 -12.56 6.08 -62.06
N GLU A 61 -12.04 7.27 -61.72
CA GLU A 61 -12.20 8.47 -62.53
C GLU A 61 -11.55 8.29 -63.92
N THR A 62 -10.37 7.68 -63.99
CA THR A 62 -9.62 7.51 -65.23
C THR A 62 -10.09 6.34 -66.09
N GLN A 63 -10.50 5.22 -65.50
CA GLN A 63 -10.80 3.96 -66.20
C GLN A 63 -12.29 3.62 -66.28
N GLY A 64 -13.13 4.17 -65.39
CA GLY A 64 -14.55 3.87 -65.32
C GLY A 64 -14.89 2.39 -64.98
N ASP A 65 -13.90 1.60 -64.56
CA ASP A 65 -14.06 0.16 -64.32
C ASP A 65 -14.52 -0.13 -62.91
N TYR A 66 -15.70 -0.74 -62.79
CA TYR A 66 -16.27 -1.13 -61.52
C TYR A 66 -15.44 -2.18 -60.76
N ASN A 67 -14.67 -3.02 -61.47
CA ASN A 67 -13.79 -4.01 -60.89
C ASN A 67 -12.70 -3.39 -59.97
N VAL A 68 -12.28 -2.16 -60.24
CA VAL A 68 -11.32 -1.40 -59.40
C VAL A 68 -11.90 -1.21 -58.01
N ILE A 69 -13.18 -0.82 -57.92
CA ILE A 69 -13.86 -0.63 -56.62
C ILE A 69 -13.98 -1.94 -55.87
N ILE A 70 -14.38 -3.03 -56.53
CA ILE A 70 -14.49 -4.36 -55.91
C ILE A 70 -13.12 -4.83 -55.40
N ASN A 71 -12.07 -4.70 -56.19
CA ASN A 71 -10.73 -5.12 -55.79
C ASN A 71 -10.21 -4.30 -54.60
N THR A 72 -10.44 -2.98 -54.61
CA THR A 72 -10.08 -2.12 -53.48
C THR A 72 -10.89 -2.48 -52.22
N ALA A 73 -12.18 -2.77 -52.35
CA ALA A 73 -13.01 -3.22 -51.21
C ALA A 73 -12.47 -4.51 -50.60
N TRP A 74 -12.03 -5.48 -51.41
CA TRP A 74 -11.38 -6.69 -50.94
C TRP A 74 -10.06 -6.40 -50.23
N LYS A 75 -9.17 -5.58 -50.79
CA LYS A 75 -7.92 -5.17 -50.17
C LYS A 75 -8.17 -4.46 -48.85
N TYR A 76 -9.12 -3.53 -48.81
CA TYR A 76 -9.51 -2.82 -47.59
C TYR A 76 -10.06 -3.77 -46.52
N GLY A 77 -10.91 -4.72 -46.92
CA GLY A 77 -11.44 -5.77 -46.04
C GLY A 77 -10.32 -6.62 -45.42
N ILE A 78 -9.34 -7.04 -46.22
CA ILE A 78 -8.17 -7.78 -45.72
C ILE A 78 -7.37 -6.94 -44.72
N VAL A 79 -7.10 -5.66 -45.04
CA VAL A 79 -6.38 -4.76 -44.11
C VAL A 79 -7.13 -4.58 -42.80
N LEU A 80 -8.47 -4.49 -42.84
CA LEU A 80 -9.28 -4.41 -41.63
C LEU A 80 -9.17 -5.68 -40.78
N VAL A 81 -9.29 -6.86 -41.37
CA VAL A 81 -9.19 -8.14 -40.66
C VAL A 81 -7.80 -8.32 -40.05
N VAL A 82 -6.74 -8.05 -40.82
CA VAL A 82 -5.35 -8.12 -40.33
C VAL A 82 -5.14 -7.12 -39.21
N SER A 83 -5.61 -5.87 -39.36
CA SER A 83 -5.52 -4.85 -38.30
C SER A 83 -6.25 -5.27 -37.04
N PHE A 84 -7.42 -5.89 -37.15
CA PHE A 84 -8.16 -6.41 -36.00
C PHE A 84 -7.36 -7.48 -35.26
N ILE A 85 -6.80 -8.46 -35.97
CA ILE A 85 -5.98 -9.53 -35.38
C ILE A 85 -4.74 -8.94 -34.67
N PHE A 86 -4.05 -8.01 -35.33
CA PHE A 86 -2.86 -7.36 -34.76
C PHE A 86 -3.20 -6.53 -33.53
N ASN A 87 -4.31 -5.79 -33.54
CA ASN A 87 -4.76 -5.01 -32.40
C ASN A 87 -5.16 -5.91 -31.21
N MET A 88 -5.85 -7.02 -31.49
CA MET A 88 -6.16 -8.03 -30.48
C MET A 88 -4.90 -8.64 -29.87
N ALA A 89 -3.95 -9.05 -30.71
CA ALA A 89 -2.67 -9.62 -30.27
C ALA A 89 -1.86 -8.61 -29.44
N GLN A 90 -1.75 -7.37 -29.92
CA GLN A 90 -1.03 -6.29 -29.27
C GLN A 90 -1.64 -5.99 -27.89
N THR A 91 -2.96 -5.86 -27.81
CA THR A 91 -3.66 -5.59 -26.55
C THR A 91 -3.47 -6.74 -25.56
N TRP A 92 -3.61 -8.00 -26.01
CA TRP A 92 -3.42 -9.18 -25.17
C TRP A 92 -1.99 -9.29 -24.61
N ILE A 93 -0.97 -9.09 -25.49
CA ILE A 93 0.45 -9.12 -25.10
C ILE A 93 0.72 -8.04 -24.05
N LEU A 94 0.25 -6.82 -24.31
CA LEU A 94 0.46 -5.67 -23.44
C LEU A 94 -0.16 -5.88 -22.05
N GLN A 95 -1.44 -6.31 -22.00
CA GLN A 95 -2.13 -6.56 -20.76
C GLN A 95 -1.47 -7.72 -19.96
N LYS A 96 -1.14 -8.83 -20.63
CA LYS A 96 -0.48 -9.96 -20.00
C LYS A 96 0.89 -9.60 -19.43
N THR A 97 1.65 -8.80 -20.17
CA THR A 97 2.99 -8.34 -19.74
C THR A 97 2.89 -7.36 -18.59
N GLY A 98 1.98 -6.38 -18.68
CA GLY A 98 1.69 -5.43 -17.61
C GLY A 98 1.32 -6.13 -16.31
N GLN A 99 0.37 -7.07 -16.35
CA GLN A 99 -0.06 -7.82 -15.16
C GLN A 99 1.08 -8.65 -14.53
N LYS A 100 1.98 -9.22 -15.34
CA LYS A 100 3.15 -9.95 -14.80
C LYS A 100 4.13 -9.01 -14.09
N ILE A 101 4.38 -7.83 -14.65
CA ILE A 101 5.24 -6.81 -14.00
C ILE A 101 4.62 -6.40 -12.67
N ILE A 102 3.34 -6.10 -12.65
CA ILE A 102 2.61 -5.69 -11.44
C ILE A 102 2.62 -6.77 -10.37
N LEU A 103 2.44 -8.03 -10.75
CA LEU A 103 2.56 -9.15 -9.82
C LEU A 103 3.93 -9.19 -9.15
N THR A 104 5.01 -8.96 -9.93
CA THR A 104 6.37 -8.94 -9.41
C THR A 104 6.56 -7.77 -8.44
N VAL A 105 6.20 -6.55 -8.84
CA VAL A 105 6.30 -5.34 -7.99
C VAL A 105 5.53 -5.50 -6.69
N ARG A 106 4.28 -6.00 -6.77
CA ARG A 106 3.43 -6.20 -5.59
C ARG A 106 4.02 -7.22 -4.62
N ARG A 107 4.56 -8.33 -5.14
CA ARG A 107 5.23 -9.35 -4.32
C ARG A 107 6.49 -8.81 -3.65
N GLU A 108 7.35 -8.14 -4.39
CA GLU A 108 8.57 -7.53 -3.85
C GLU A 108 8.24 -6.52 -2.76
N LEU A 109 7.28 -5.63 -3.02
CA LEU A 109 6.83 -4.64 -2.05
C LEU A 109 6.28 -5.30 -0.78
N TYR A 110 5.44 -6.32 -0.92
CA TYR A 110 4.84 -7.01 0.22
C TYR A 110 5.88 -7.77 1.06
N ILE A 111 6.79 -8.52 0.40
CA ILE A 111 7.88 -9.23 1.07
C ILE A 111 8.80 -8.24 1.78
N HIS A 112 9.10 -7.12 1.12
CA HIS A 112 9.93 -6.08 1.72
C HIS A 112 9.27 -5.44 2.95
N ILE A 113 7.98 -5.08 2.87
CA ILE A 113 7.22 -4.57 4.02
C ILE A 113 7.27 -5.55 5.18
N GLN A 114 7.11 -6.87 4.95
CA GLN A 114 7.20 -7.87 6.01
C GLN A 114 8.59 -7.97 6.64
N SER A 115 9.65 -7.59 5.94
CA SER A 115 11.03 -7.61 6.44
C SER A 115 11.38 -6.39 7.31
N LEU A 116 10.57 -5.34 7.26
CA LEU A 116 10.82 -4.09 8.00
C LEU A 116 10.65 -4.27 9.52
N SER A 117 11.34 -3.42 10.28
CA SER A 117 11.31 -3.45 11.75
C SER A 117 10.03 -2.86 12.33
N SER A 118 9.70 -3.19 13.58
CA SER A 118 8.53 -2.67 14.31
C SER A 118 8.46 -1.15 14.32
N ARG A 119 9.60 -0.46 14.42
CA ARG A 119 9.68 1.01 14.36
C ARG A 119 9.04 1.59 13.10
N PHE A 120 9.21 0.93 11.96
CA PHE A 120 8.57 1.39 10.71
C PHE A 120 7.05 1.37 10.82
N PHE A 121 6.49 0.30 11.42
CA PHE A 121 5.04 0.17 11.60
C PHE A 121 4.49 1.12 12.67
N ASP A 122 5.27 1.44 13.70
CA ASP A 122 4.88 2.42 14.71
C ASP A 122 4.79 3.85 14.16
N LEU A 123 5.66 4.17 13.18
CA LEU A 123 5.71 5.49 12.55
C LEU A 123 4.83 5.62 11.31
N THR A 124 4.45 4.50 10.69
CA THR A 124 3.72 4.48 9.42
C THR A 124 2.33 3.88 9.59
N PRO A 125 1.25 4.65 9.40
CA PRO A 125 -0.11 4.12 9.49
C PRO A 125 -0.36 2.97 8.50
N VAL A 126 -0.99 1.89 8.97
CA VAL A 126 -1.30 0.69 8.17
C VAL A 126 -2.08 1.03 6.90
N GLY A 127 -3.07 1.95 6.98
CA GLY A 127 -3.84 2.40 5.82
C GLY A 127 -2.99 3.03 4.71
N LYS A 128 -1.88 3.71 5.08
CA LYS A 128 -0.91 4.23 4.10
C LYS A 128 -0.24 3.07 3.36
N LEU A 129 0.18 2.01 4.06
CA LEU A 129 0.83 0.83 3.47
C LEU A 129 -0.12 0.06 2.56
N VAL A 130 -1.37 -0.16 3.00
CA VAL A 130 -2.41 -0.77 2.16
C VAL A 130 -2.59 0.01 0.86
N THR A 131 -2.70 1.34 0.93
CA THR A 131 -2.82 2.20 -0.27
C THR A 131 -1.62 2.05 -1.21
N ARG A 132 -0.39 1.86 -0.68
CA ARG A 132 0.81 1.63 -1.51
C ARG A 132 0.73 0.30 -2.27
N VAL A 133 0.35 -0.80 -1.57
CA VAL A 133 0.27 -2.15 -2.16
C VAL A 133 -0.90 -2.30 -3.15
N THR A 134 -1.97 -1.51 -2.96
CA THR A 134 -3.18 -1.55 -3.81
C THR A 134 -3.16 -0.44 -4.85
N ASN A 135 -3.51 0.79 -4.46
CA ASN A 135 -3.78 1.89 -5.38
C ASN A 135 -2.54 2.41 -6.12
N ASP A 136 -1.40 2.56 -5.43
CA ASP A 136 -0.18 3.04 -6.08
C ASP A 136 0.39 1.99 -7.03
N VAL A 137 0.30 0.70 -6.70
CA VAL A 137 0.66 -0.38 -7.62
C VAL A 137 -0.29 -0.43 -8.82
N GLU A 138 -1.60 -0.16 -8.63
CA GLU A 138 -2.56 -0.09 -9.74
C GLU A 138 -2.28 1.10 -10.68
N ALA A 139 -1.84 2.24 -10.16
CA ALA A 139 -1.38 3.36 -11.00
C ALA A 139 -0.17 2.98 -11.88
N LEU A 140 0.70 2.07 -11.42
CA LEU A 140 1.75 1.49 -12.25
C LEU A 140 1.20 0.53 -13.31
N ASN A 141 0.14 -0.20 -12.99
CA ASN A 141 -0.53 -1.06 -13.98
C ASN A 141 -1.02 -0.26 -15.19
N GLU A 142 -1.70 0.87 -14.96
CA GLU A 142 -2.14 1.76 -16.06
C GLU A 142 -0.96 2.22 -16.91
N MET A 143 0.17 2.52 -16.31
CA MET A 143 1.38 2.93 -17.04
C MET A 143 1.91 1.81 -17.95
N TYR A 144 2.12 0.59 -17.41
CA TYR A 144 2.69 -0.52 -18.17
C TYR A 144 1.72 -1.12 -19.18
N SER A 145 0.42 -1.20 -18.84
CA SER A 145 -0.60 -1.83 -19.69
C SER A 145 -1.24 -0.89 -20.72
N GLY A 146 -0.89 0.39 -20.71
CA GLY A 146 -1.55 1.32 -21.62
C GLY A 146 -0.75 2.56 -22.00
N ILE A 147 -0.35 3.38 -21.02
CA ILE A 147 0.13 4.74 -21.26
C ILE A 147 1.39 4.76 -22.13
N LEU A 148 2.42 3.98 -21.81
CA LEU A 148 3.68 4.00 -22.55
C LEU A 148 3.50 3.64 -24.03
N VAL A 149 2.69 2.60 -24.30
CA VAL A 149 2.44 2.15 -25.68
C VAL A 149 1.55 3.15 -26.43
N ARG A 150 0.55 3.75 -25.78
CA ARG A 150 -0.27 4.80 -26.41
C ARG A 150 0.54 6.06 -26.73
N LEU A 151 1.41 6.50 -25.83
CA LEU A 151 2.33 7.61 -26.10
C LEU A 151 3.21 7.33 -27.31
N PHE A 152 3.82 6.14 -27.36
CA PHE A 152 4.61 5.72 -28.51
C PHE A 152 3.79 5.69 -29.80
N ARG A 153 2.59 5.07 -29.79
CA ARG A 153 1.69 5.01 -30.95
C ARG A 153 1.32 6.41 -31.46
N ASN A 154 0.96 7.33 -30.56
CA ASN A 154 0.56 8.68 -30.94
C ASN A 154 1.71 9.49 -31.54
N ILE A 155 2.92 9.35 -30.99
CA ILE A 155 4.12 9.99 -31.56
C ILE A 155 4.41 9.44 -32.95
N VAL A 156 4.40 8.12 -33.12
CA VAL A 156 4.64 7.46 -34.41
C VAL A 156 3.57 7.85 -35.41
N LYS A 157 2.29 7.93 -34.99
CA LYS A 157 1.18 8.32 -35.85
C LYS A 157 1.32 9.78 -36.34
N ILE A 158 1.66 10.72 -35.47
CA ILE A 158 1.89 12.13 -35.84
C ILE A 158 3.03 12.23 -36.85
N ILE A 159 4.16 11.57 -36.56
CA ILE A 159 5.32 11.58 -37.48
C ILE A 159 4.96 10.91 -38.80
N GLY A 160 4.29 9.77 -38.77
CA GLY A 160 3.87 9.04 -39.95
C GLY A 160 2.92 9.86 -40.86
N LEU A 161 1.89 10.50 -40.26
CA LEU A 161 0.97 11.39 -40.96
C LEU A 161 1.73 12.55 -41.63
N ALA A 162 2.63 13.20 -40.87
CA ALA A 162 3.41 14.32 -41.42
C ALA A 162 4.30 13.89 -42.61
N VAL A 163 5.00 12.76 -42.46
CA VAL A 163 5.87 12.23 -43.52
C VAL A 163 5.08 11.88 -44.79
N VAL A 164 3.96 11.18 -44.65
CA VAL A 164 3.12 10.77 -45.80
C VAL A 164 2.50 12.00 -46.48
N MET A 165 1.99 12.96 -45.70
CA MET A 165 1.43 14.20 -46.27
C MET A 165 2.48 15.01 -47.09
N ILE A 166 3.71 15.16 -46.54
CA ILE A 166 4.80 15.85 -47.23
C ILE A 166 5.26 15.07 -48.47
N ALA A 167 5.19 13.73 -48.44
CA ALA A 167 5.55 12.89 -49.58
C ALA A 167 4.52 12.94 -50.72
N LEU A 168 3.23 13.11 -50.41
CA LEU A 168 2.15 13.23 -51.38
C LEU A 168 2.15 14.58 -52.05
N ASP A 169 2.09 15.66 -51.31
CA ASP A 169 2.20 17.03 -51.80
C ASP A 169 2.73 17.97 -50.70
N ARG A 170 3.83 18.70 -50.99
CA ARG A 170 4.47 19.61 -50.03
C ARG A 170 3.69 20.88 -49.78
N GLY A 171 3.03 21.41 -50.83
CA GLY A 171 2.26 22.65 -50.75
C GLY A 171 1.05 22.49 -49.84
N LEU A 172 0.25 21.47 -50.13
CA LEU A 172 -0.95 21.15 -49.39
C LEU A 172 -0.63 20.68 -47.95
N ALA A 173 0.52 19.97 -47.74
CA ALA A 173 0.99 19.62 -46.42
C ALA A 173 1.32 20.85 -45.56
N LEU A 174 2.05 21.84 -46.10
CA LEU A 174 2.35 23.08 -45.38
C LEU A 174 1.08 23.85 -45.01
N VAL A 175 0.13 23.93 -45.92
CA VAL A 175 -1.19 24.53 -45.67
C VAL A 175 -1.91 23.82 -44.54
N SER A 176 -1.90 22.48 -44.54
CA SER A 176 -2.50 21.65 -43.50
C SER A 176 -1.89 21.92 -42.13
N PHE A 177 -0.60 22.23 -42.06
CA PHE A 177 0.11 22.47 -40.80
C PHE A 177 -0.01 23.90 -40.26
N VAL A 178 -0.59 24.85 -41.02
CA VAL A 178 -0.74 26.27 -40.62
C VAL A 178 -1.46 26.42 -39.27
N LEU A 179 -2.47 25.59 -38.98
CA LEU A 179 -3.24 25.67 -37.74
C LEU A 179 -2.59 24.89 -36.56
N LEU A 180 -1.57 24.07 -36.79
CA LEU A 180 -0.93 23.29 -35.74
C LEU A 180 -0.32 24.12 -34.61
N PRO A 181 0.38 25.24 -34.86
CA PRO A 181 0.88 26.07 -33.76
C PRO A 181 -0.23 26.58 -32.86
N ILE A 182 -1.40 26.93 -33.42
CA ILE A 182 -2.58 27.38 -32.65
C ILE A 182 -3.09 26.23 -31.77
N VAL A 183 -3.19 25.02 -32.33
CA VAL A 183 -3.60 23.81 -31.57
C VAL A 183 -2.62 23.52 -30.45
N MET A 184 -1.31 23.62 -30.70
CA MET A 184 -0.29 23.42 -29.67
C MET A 184 -0.43 24.43 -28.51
N VAL A 185 -0.61 25.72 -28.81
CA VAL A 185 -0.82 26.76 -27.82
C VAL A 185 -2.09 26.47 -27.00
N LEU A 186 -3.21 26.18 -27.67
CA LEU A 186 -4.47 25.83 -26.98
C LEU A 186 -4.31 24.60 -26.10
N THR A 187 -3.61 23.58 -26.56
CA THR A 187 -3.34 22.36 -25.79
C THR A 187 -2.50 22.66 -24.52
N VAL A 188 -1.49 23.51 -24.62
CA VAL A 188 -0.69 23.94 -23.47
C VAL A 188 -1.53 24.74 -22.48
N VAL A 189 -2.34 25.69 -22.96
CA VAL A 189 -3.25 26.49 -22.13
C VAL A 189 -4.27 25.59 -21.42
N PHE A 190 -4.89 24.68 -22.16
CA PHE A 190 -5.80 23.68 -21.59
C PHE A 190 -5.14 22.87 -20.48
N ARG A 191 -3.93 22.36 -20.71
CA ARG A 191 -3.16 21.59 -19.72
C ARG A 191 -2.93 22.37 -18.42
N ILE A 192 -2.57 23.66 -18.54
CA ILE A 192 -2.33 24.51 -17.35
C ILE A 192 -3.63 24.71 -16.56
N ILE A 193 -4.72 25.04 -17.25
CA ILE A 193 -6.01 25.31 -16.62
C ILE A 193 -6.60 24.01 -16.05
N SER A 194 -6.61 22.92 -16.80
CA SER A 194 -7.12 21.61 -16.38
C SER A 194 -6.38 21.11 -15.13
N ARG A 195 -5.04 21.23 -15.10
CA ARG A 195 -4.24 20.86 -13.92
C ARG A 195 -4.62 21.68 -12.67
N LYS A 196 -4.92 22.96 -12.82
CA LYS A 196 -5.34 23.82 -11.71
C LYS A 196 -6.73 23.45 -11.20
N THR A 197 -7.69 23.25 -12.08
CA THR A 197 -9.07 22.85 -11.72
C THR A 197 -9.11 21.46 -11.09
N TYR A 198 -8.38 20.50 -11.64
CA TYR A 198 -8.23 19.15 -11.07
C TYR A 198 -7.69 19.17 -9.63
N ARG A 199 -6.67 20.00 -9.35
CA ARG A 199 -6.16 20.17 -7.98
C ARG A 199 -7.23 20.70 -7.04
N ILE A 200 -8.03 21.67 -7.46
CA ILE A 200 -9.12 22.22 -6.65
C ILE A 200 -10.16 21.14 -6.35
N VAL A 201 -10.57 20.36 -7.35
CA VAL A 201 -11.49 19.23 -7.17
C VAL A 201 -10.92 18.24 -6.17
N ARG A 202 -9.65 17.86 -6.33
CA ARG A 202 -8.99 16.91 -5.43
C ARG A 202 -8.97 17.39 -3.97
N THR A 203 -8.68 18.67 -3.75
CA THR A 203 -8.74 19.27 -2.40
C THR A 203 -10.15 19.22 -1.82
N LYS A 204 -11.19 19.58 -2.62
CA LYS A 204 -12.57 19.54 -2.14
C LYS A 204 -13.08 18.13 -1.88
N LEU A 205 -12.67 17.17 -2.68
CA LEU A 205 -12.95 15.76 -2.43
C LEU A 205 -12.30 15.27 -1.14
N THR A 206 -11.05 15.66 -0.87
CA THR A 206 -10.38 15.36 0.40
C THR A 206 -11.11 15.99 1.59
N ASP A 207 -11.56 17.25 1.48
CA ASP A 207 -12.34 17.93 2.52
C ASP A 207 -13.63 17.16 2.87
N ILE A 208 -14.33 16.61 1.86
CA ILE A 208 -15.53 15.77 2.06
C ILE A 208 -15.19 14.44 2.69
N ASN A 209 -14.18 13.74 2.17
CA ASN A 209 -13.78 12.43 2.69
C ASN A 209 -13.37 12.52 4.17
N THR A 210 -12.60 13.56 4.53
CA THR A 210 -12.22 13.80 5.93
C THR A 210 -13.46 14.05 6.80
N PHE A 211 -14.38 14.91 6.33
CA PHE A 211 -15.62 15.20 7.04
C PHE A 211 -16.47 13.94 7.24
N LEU A 212 -16.67 13.14 6.18
CA LEU A 212 -17.43 11.89 6.26
C LEU A 212 -16.79 10.89 7.22
N SER A 213 -15.47 10.69 7.12
CA SER A 213 -14.73 9.78 8.01
C SER A 213 -14.88 10.18 9.48
N GLU A 214 -14.74 11.48 9.79
CA GLU A 214 -14.90 12.00 11.15
C GLU A 214 -16.33 11.84 11.67
N ASN A 215 -17.32 12.24 10.87
CA ASN A 215 -18.72 12.22 11.31
C ASN A 215 -19.30 10.82 11.39
N ILE A 216 -18.93 9.89 10.46
CA ILE A 216 -19.38 8.49 10.53
C ILE A 216 -18.75 7.79 11.74
N SER A 217 -17.44 8.00 11.97
CA SER A 217 -16.77 7.47 13.17
C SER A 217 -17.34 8.04 14.46
N GLY A 218 -17.74 9.32 14.46
CA GLY A 218 -18.36 10.02 15.59
C GLY A 218 -19.88 9.96 15.62
N MET A 219 -20.55 9.13 14.80
CA MET A 219 -22.01 9.15 14.63
C MET A 219 -22.75 9.00 15.95
N ARG A 220 -22.29 8.11 16.83
CA ARG A 220 -22.89 7.93 18.15
C ARG A 220 -22.93 9.22 18.98
N VAL A 221 -21.86 10.02 18.91
CA VAL A 221 -21.79 11.31 19.60
C VAL A 221 -22.77 12.30 18.98
N ILE A 222 -22.85 12.36 17.64
CA ILE A 222 -23.78 13.25 16.93
C ILE A 222 -25.21 12.94 17.33
N GLN A 223 -25.59 11.66 17.37
CA GLN A 223 -26.94 11.21 17.76
C GLN A 223 -27.27 11.50 19.24
N ILE A 224 -26.33 11.22 20.17
CA ILE A 224 -26.54 11.51 21.60
C ILE A 224 -26.79 12.99 21.84
N PHE A 225 -26.13 13.88 21.08
CA PHE A 225 -26.30 15.32 21.22
C PHE A 225 -27.34 15.93 20.28
N GLY A 226 -28.07 15.12 19.46
CA GLY A 226 -29.09 15.58 18.52
C GLY A 226 -28.59 16.63 17.54
N ARG A 227 -27.41 16.41 16.95
CA ARG A 227 -26.74 17.39 16.06
C ARG A 227 -26.76 16.98 14.59
N GLU A 228 -27.63 16.07 14.20
CA GLU A 228 -27.73 15.54 12.83
C GLU A 228 -28.01 16.64 11.82
N GLU A 229 -29.02 17.51 12.09
CA GLU A 229 -29.40 18.60 11.19
C GLU A 229 -28.23 19.57 10.93
N ARG A 230 -27.53 19.97 12.00
CA ARG A 230 -26.36 20.85 11.90
C ARG A 230 -25.26 20.22 11.07
N LYS A 231 -24.97 18.92 11.29
CA LYS A 231 -23.96 18.18 10.54
C LYS A 231 -24.35 17.99 9.08
N PHE A 232 -25.64 17.85 8.80
CA PHE A 232 -26.14 17.78 7.44
C PHE A 232 -25.98 19.14 6.71
N GLU A 233 -26.22 20.27 7.35
CA GLU A 233 -25.97 21.58 6.73
C GLU A 233 -24.45 21.84 6.47
N GLU A 234 -23.59 21.42 7.40
CA GLU A 234 -22.13 21.45 7.17
C GLU A 234 -21.71 20.58 5.96
N PHE A 235 -22.30 19.38 5.82
CA PHE A 235 -22.08 18.50 4.68
C PHE A 235 -22.52 19.14 3.37
N LYS A 236 -23.74 19.71 3.34
CA LYS A 236 -24.34 20.35 2.17
C LYS A 236 -23.51 21.52 1.64
N ASP A 237 -22.90 22.33 2.51
CA ASP A 237 -21.98 23.40 2.10
C ASP A 237 -20.70 22.82 1.44
N LYS A 238 -20.13 21.76 2.02
CA LYS A 238 -18.93 21.10 1.46
C LYS A 238 -19.23 20.42 0.12
N ASP A 239 -20.36 19.74 0.02
CA ASP A 239 -20.82 19.09 -1.19
C ASP A 239 -21.08 20.10 -2.32
N TYR A 240 -21.73 21.22 -1.99
CA TYR A 240 -21.93 22.31 -2.96
C TYR A 240 -20.60 22.91 -3.46
N ARG A 241 -19.60 23.04 -2.58
CA ARG A 241 -18.25 23.50 -3.00
C ARG A 241 -17.57 22.49 -3.92
N LEU A 242 -17.73 21.19 -3.65
CA LEU A 242 -17.24 20.13 -4.54
C LEU A 242 -17.96 20.17 -5.89
N TYR A 243 -19.30 20.26 -5.88
CA TYR A 243 -20.09 20.42 -7.10
C TYR A 243 -19.59 21.60 -7.95
N ARG A 244 -19.39 22.78 -7.36
CA ARG A 244 -18.85 23.94 -8.09
C ARG A 244 -17.44 23.72 -8.62
N ALA A 245 -16.61 22.96 -7.94
CA ALA A 245 -15.28 22.60 -8.41
C ALA A 245 -15.36 21.68 -9.63
N HIS A 246 -16.19 20.63 -9.59
CA HIS A 246 -16.44 19.74 -10.73
C HIS A 246 -17.08 20.48 -11.91
N TYR A 247 -18.04 21.37 -11.66
CA TYR A 247 -18.63 22.17 -12.71
C TYR A 247 -17.60 23.02 -13.47
N ARG A 248 -16.65 23.64 -12.74
CA ARG A 248 -15.55 24.40 -13.36
C ARG A 248 -14.61 23.49 -14.16
N GLU A 249 -14.29 22.31 -13.64
CA GLU A 249 -13.48 21.32 -14.36
C GLU A 249 -14.18 20.88 -15.64
N MET A 250 -15.47 20.50 -15.55
CA MET A 250 -16.29 20.14 -16.71
C MET A 250 -16.33 21.24 -17.78
N MET A 251 -16.46 22.51 -17.37
CA MET A 251 -16.48 23.65 -18.29
C MET A 251 -15.18 23.81 -19.06
N VAL A 252 -14.02 23.48 -18.46
CA VAL A 252 -12.73 23.50 -19.16
C VAL A 252 -12.74 22.48 -20.30
N PHE A 253 -13.25 21.27 -20.08
CA PHE A 253 -13.38 20.25 -21.13
C PHE A 253 -14.47 20.60 -22.14
N ALA A 254 -15.60 21.13 -21.69
CA ALA A 254 -16.73 21.53 -22.55
C ALA A 254 -16.38 22.65 -23.52
N ILE A 255 -15.40 23.49 -23.21
CA ILE A 255 -14.91 24.53 -24.11
C ILE A 255 -13.78 24.00 -25.01
N PHE A 256 -12.83 23.27 -24.43
CA PHE A 256 -11.63 22.83 -25.14
C PHE A 256 -11.94 21.88 -26.32
N ARG A 257 -12.73 20.81 -26.06
CA ARG A 257 -13.05 19.81 -27.08
C ARG A 257 -13.73 20.41 -28.31
N PRO A 258 -14.80 21.22 -28.20
CA PRO A 258 -15.39 21.90 -29.35
C PRO A 258 -14.45 22.88 -30.05
N LEU A 259 -13.55 23.57 -29.36
CA LEU A 259 -12.56 24.43 -29.96
C LEU A 259 -11.59 23.65 -30.86
N ILE A 260 -11.07 22.51 -30.38
CA ILE A 260 -10.22 21.65 -31.21
C ILE A 260 -11.00 21.11 -32.42
N TYR A 261 -12.26 20.70 -32.23
CA TYR A 261 -13.12 20.26 -33.33
C TYR A 261 -13.33 21.35 -34.36
N ILE A 262 -13.63 22.59 -33.97
CA ILE A 262 -13.76 23.74 -34.87
C ILE A 262 -12.46 23.97 -35.66
N LEU A 263 -11.30 23.90 -34.97
CA LEU A 263 -10.01 24.05 -35.65
C LEU A 263 -9.74 22.91 -36.65
N SER A 264 -10.14 21.67 -36.31
CA SER A 264 -10.03 20.55 -37.24
C SER A 264 -10.90 20.74 -38.48
N VAL A 265 -12.16 21.22 -38.31
CA VAL A 265 -13.06 21.54 -39.42
C VAL A 265 -12.54 22.73 -40.25
N LEU A 266 -12.04 23.78 -39.61
CA LEU A 266 -11.42 24.91 -40.32
C LEU A 266 -10.19 24.47 -41.13
N SER A 267 -9.35 23.60 -40.56
CA SER A 267 -8.21 23.02 -41.26
C SER A 267 -8.67 22.20 -42.48
N LEU A 268 -9.72 21.41 -42.34
CA LEU A 268 -10.33 20.67 -43.43
C LEU A 268 -10.87 21.63 -44.53
N MET A 269 -11.57 22.70 -44.13
CA MET A 269 -12.09 23.71 -45.10
C MET A 269 -10.97 24.39 -45.89
N ILE A 270 -9.86 24.74 -45.23
CA ILE A 270 -8.69 25.34 -45.89
C ILE A 270 -8.07 24.35 -46.88
N VAL A 271 -7.89 23.08 -46.47
CA VAL A 271 -7.34 22.03 -47.33
C VAL A 271 -8.24 21.77 -48.52
N LEU A 272 -9.55 21.68 -48.33
CA LEU A 272 -10.51 21.52 -49.41
C LEU A 272 -10.56 22.75 -50.35
N GLY A 273 -10.54 23.96 -49.79
CA GLY A 273 -10.57 25.19 -50.57
C GLY A 273 -9.34 25.39 -51.48
N ILE A 274 -8.15 25.19 -50.92
CA ILE A 274 -6.90 25.32 -51.71
C ILE A 274 -6.71 24.09 -52.61
N GLY A 275 -6.90 22.88 -52.05
CA GLY A 275 -6.72 21.64 -52.79
C GLY A 275 -7.69 21.47 -53.95
N SER A 276 -8.93 21.99 -53.87
CA SER A 276 -9.84 21.97 -55.03
C SER A 276 -9.36 22.82 -56.17
N ASN A 277 -8.70 23.97 -55.93
CA ASN A 277 -8.07 24.76 -57.01
C ASN A 277 -6.90 23.99 -57.64
N GLU A 278 -6.06 23.31 -56.82
CA GLU A 278 -4.96 22.48 -57.31
C GLU A 278 -5.45 21.28 -58.12
N VAL A 279 -6.62 20.70 -57.77
CA VAL A 279 -7.28 19.67 -58.57
C VAL A 279 -7.76 20.23 -59.91
N LEU A 280 -8.40 21.41 -59.93
CA LEU A 280 -8.85 22.06 -61.19
C LEU A 280 -7.68 22.43 -62.08
N ASP A 281 -6.55 22.81 -61.55
CA ASP A 281 -5.30 23.10 -62.27
C ASP A 281 -4.56 21.81 -62.68
N GLY A 282 -5.03 20.64 -62.31
CA GLY A 282 -4.41 19.33 -62.59
C GLY A 282 -3.11 19.05 -61.86
N ALA A 283 -2.82 19.81 -60.77
CA ALA A 283 -1.61 19.65 -59.98
C ALA A 283 -1.70 18.43 -59.05
N ILE A 284 -2.88 18.13 -58.50
CA ILE A 284 -3.16 16.96 -57.69
C ILE A 284 -4.42 16.24 -58.18
N SER A 285 -4.57 14.96 -57.78
CA SER A 285 -5.78 14.17 -58.09
C SER A 285 -6.89 14.38 -57.04
N ILE A 286 -8.14 14.01 -57.38
CA ILE A 286 -9.28 14.00 -56.46
C ILE A 286 -9.00 13.02 -55.31
N GLY A 287 -8.40 11.85 -55.60
CA GLY A 287 -8.00 10.87 -54.58
C GLY A 287 -6.96 11.42 -53.63
N THR A 288 -5.99 12.20 -54.11
CA THR A 288 -5.01 12.89 -53.24
C THR A 288 -5.70 13.87 -52.29
N LEU A 289 -6.64 14.68 -52.78
CA LEU A 289 -7.41 15.60 -51.96
C LEU A 289 -8.24 14.86 -50.88
N TYR A 290 -8.84 13.72 -51.26
CA TYR A 290 -9.53 12.84 -50.29
C TYR A 290 -8.57 12.34 -49.22
N ILE A 291 -7.37 11.86 -49.57
CA ILE A 291 -6.37 11.38 -48.62
C ILE A 291 -6.00 12.48 -47.62
N PHE A 292 -5.72 13.70 -48.11
CA PHE A 292 -5.44 14.86 -47.25
C PHE A 292 -6.59 15.16 -46.30
N SER A 293 -7.85 15.10 -46.78
CA SER A 293 -9.03 15.32 -45.93
C SER A 293 -9.15 14.33 -44.79
N GLN A 294 -8.76 13.08 -45.02
CA GLN A 294 -8.75 12.02 -43.98
C GLN A 294 -7.57 12.20 -43.01
N TYR A 295 -6.40 12.55 -43.51
CA TYR A 295 -5.22 12.72 -42.65
C TYR A 295 -5.32 13.94 -41.75
N ILE A 296 -5.87 15.05 -42.23
CA ILE A 296 -6.03 16.23 -41.39
C ILE A 296 -6.97 15.96 -40.20
N GLN A 297 -8.06 15.21 -40.43
CA GLN A 297 -8.95 14.81 -39.33
C GLN A 297 -8.25 13.90 -38.34
N GLN A 298 -7.43 12.95 -38.80
CA GLN A 298 -6.70 12.02 -37.96
C GLN A 298 -5.51 12.66 -37.20
N PHE A 299 -5.10 13.87 -37.57
CA PHE A 299 -3.91 14.52 -36.98
C PHE A 299 -4.18 15.13 -35.60
N PHE A 300 -5.42 15.57 -35.35
CA PHE A 300 -5.76 16.26 -34.10
C PHE A 300 -5.93 15.34 -32.90
N ASP A 301 -6.47 14.14 -33.10
CA ASP A 301 -6.74 13.19 -32.03
C ASP A 301 -5.49 12.77 -31.21
N PRO A 302 -4.36 12.38 -31.86
CA PRO A 302 -3.14 12.03 -31.16
C PRO A 302 -2.55 13.17 -30.31
N ILE A 303 -2.70 14.43 -30.75
CA ILE A 303 -2.21 15.59 -29.99
C ILE A 303 -3.00 15.77 -28.71
N GLN A 304 -4.32 15.63 -28.78
CA GLN A 304 -5.18 15.68 -27.59
C GLN A 304 -4.87 14.54 -26.63
N GLU A 305 -4.77 13.31 -27.14
CA GLU A 305 -4.44 12.13 -26.34
C GLU A 305 -3.09 12.25 -25.64
N LEU A 306 -2.06 12.77 -26.32
CA LEU A 306 -0.74 12.99 -25.71
C LEU A 306 -0.81 13.91 -24.49
N ALA A 307 -1.62 14.99 -24.58
CA ALA A 307 -1.80 15.92 -23.46
C ALA A 307 -2.46 15.26 -22.25
N GLU A 308 -3.49 14.45 -22.46
CA GLU A 308 -4.22 13.73 -21.40
C GLU A 308 -3.31 12.67 -20.77
N GLN A 309 -2.60 11.88 -21.57
CA GLN A 309 -1.77 10.76 -21.10
C GLN A 309 -0.52 11.21 -20.34
N PHE A 310 0.02 12.38 -20.67
CA PHE A 310 1.16 12.92 -19.94
C PHE A 310 0.82 13.20 -18.47
N SER A 311 -0.39 13.64 -18.16
CA SER A 311 -0.84 13.85 -16.76
C SER A 311 -0.93 12.53 -16.00
N THR A 312 -1.45 11.49 -16.64
CA THR A 312 -1.55 10.15 -16.02
C THR A 312 -0.16 9.53 -15.83
N LEU A 313 0.76 9.72 -16.80
CA LEU A 313 2.15 9.30 -16.62
C LEU A 313 2.82 9.97 -15.43
N GLN A 314 2.63 11.29 -15.24
CA GLN A 314 3.17 11.99 -14.06
C GLN A 314 2.60 11.44 -12.75
N SER A 315 1.31 11.10 -12.71
CA SER A 315 0.67 10.49 -11.54
C SER A 315 1.27 9.11 -11.25
N SER A 316 1.47 8.28 -12.27
CA SER A 316 2.09 6.95 -12.13
C SER A 316 3.54 7.04 -11.64
N ILE A 317 4.32 8.01 -12.13
CA ILE A 317 5.70 8.26 -11.67
C ILE A 317 5.68 8.65 -10.18
N ALA A 318 4.77 9.54 -9.75
CA ALA A 318 4.65 9.92 -8.36
C ALA A 318 4.25 8.74 -7.46
N SER A 319 3.41 7.82 -7.92
CA SER A 319 3.09 6.57 -7.22
C SER A 319 4.28 5.62 -7.15
N ALA A 320 5.09 5.55 -8.22
CA ALA A 320 6.33 4.79 -8.22
C ALA A 320 7.36 5.31 -7.22
N GLU A 321 7.56 6.63 -7.15
CA GLU A 321 8.46 7.25 -6.16
C GLU A 321 8.10 6.83 -4.73
N LYS A 322 6.81 6.81 -4.40
CA LYS A 322 6.32 6.38 -3.09
C LYS A 322 6.57 4.89 -2.82
N ILE A 323 6.41 4.03 -3.83
CA ILE A 323 6.71 2.59 -3.73
C ILE A 323 8.21 2.38 -3.52
N PHE A 324 9.05 3.04 -4.32
CA PHE A 324 10.50 2.90 -4.22
C PHE A 324 11.06 3.49 -2.93
N THR A 325 10.44 4.52 -2.36
CA THR A 325 10.79 5.02 -1.03
C THR A 325 10.64 3.93 0.03
N ILE A 326 9.57 3.12 -0.03
CA ILE A 326 9.40 1.99 0.89
C ILE A 326 10.43 0.89 0.60
N LEU A 327 10.64 0.53 -0.68
CA LEU A 327 11.60 -0.49 -1.07
C LEU A 327 13.06 -0.14 -0.73
N ALA A 328 13.35 1.14 -0.58
CA ALA A 328 14.66 1.64 -0.16
C ALA A 328 14.84 1.73 1.36
N GLU A 329 13.77 1.55 2.13
CA GLU A 329 13.85 1.56 3.59
C GLU A 329 14.59 0.31 4.07
N GLU A 330 15.71 0.48 4.74
CA GLU A 330 16.47 -0.65 5.27
C GLU A 330 15.88 -1.16 6.59
N PRO A 331 15.76 -2.48 6.77
CA PRO A 331 15.41 -3.06 8.06
C PRO A 331 16.44 -2.64 9.11
N GLN A 332 16.00 -1.92 10.15
CA GLN A 332 16.91 -1.43 11.20
C GLN A 332 17.46 -2.57 12.05
N VAL A 333 16.67 -3.61 12.28
CA VAL A 333 17.09 -4.83 12.97
C VAL A 333 17.54 -5.82 11.90
N LYS A 334 18.86 -5.87 11.62
CA LYS A 334 19.42 -6.80 10.63
C LYS A 334 19.70 -8.17 11.29
N GLU A 335 19.54 -9.24 10.54
CA GLU A 335 19.99 -10.57 10.95
C GLU A 335 21.51 -10.66 10.76
N ASP A 336 22.17 -11.40 11.66
CA ASP A 336 23.60 -11.69 11.51
C ASP A 336 23.83 -12.54 10.24
N GLU A 337 24.95 -12.36 9.55
CA GLU A 337 25.28 -13.14 8.36
C GLU A 337 25.44 -14.64 8.68
N ASN A 338 25.89 -14.96 9.90
CA ASN A 338 26.06 -16.31 10.39
C ASN A 338 25.34 -16.49 11.75
N PRO A 339 24.01 -16.53 11.76
CA PRO A 339 23.26 -16.55 13.01
C PRO A 339 23.49 -17.86 13.77
N ILE A 340 23.70 -17.73 15.08
CA ILE A 340 23.83 -18.87 15.97
C ILE A 340 22.46 -19.51 16.16
N VAL A 341 22.38 -20.82 16.01
CA VAL A 341 21.21 -21.62 16.27
C VAL A 341 21.46 -22.45 17.52
N LEU A 342 20.74 -22.14 18.61
CA LEU A 342 20.80 -22.96 19.82
C LEU A 342 19.93 -24.21 19.65
N PRO A 343 20.39 -25.39 20.05
CA PRO A 343 19.63 -26.63 19.94
C PRO A 343 18.36 -26.62 20.80
N LYS A 344 18.40 -25.90 21.93
CA LYS A 344 17.27 -25.69 22.84
C LYS A 344 17.49 -24.39 23.62
N VAL A 345 16.46 -23.57 23.74
CA VAL A 345 16.49 -22.39 24.60
C VAL A 345 15.99 -22.79 25.97
N LEU A 346 16.79 -22.51 27.02
CA LEU A 346 16.46 -22.78 28.44
C LEU A 346 15.71 -21.61 29.05
N GLY A 347 16.02 -20.39 28.61
CA GLY A 347 15.31 -19.17 28.98
C GLY A 347 16.03 -18.34 30.05
N ARG A 348 17.37 -18.44 30.21
CA ARG A 348 18.14 -17.48 31.00
C ARG A 348 18.25 -16.18 30.24
N ILE A 349 17.90 -15.04 30.85
CA ILE A 349 17.91 -13.71 30.24
C ILE A 349 18.81 -12.80 31.07
N GLU A 350 19.73 -12.12 30.38
CA GLU A 350 20.66 -11.21 31.04
C GLU A 350 20.71 -9.87 30.29
N PHE A 351 20.48 -8.79 31.01
CA PHE A 351 20.67 -7.41 30.56
C PHE A 351 21.95 -6.90 31.23
N ASP A 352 22.88 -6.42 30.41
CA ASP A 352 24.17 -5.94 30.86
C ASP A 352 24.39 -4.49 30.39
N HIS A 353 24.29 -3.53 31.31
CA HIS A 353 24.46 -2.09 31.11
C HIS A 353 23.68 -1.54 29.91
N VAL A 354 22.39 -1.92 29.75
CA VAL A 354 21.55 -1.62 28.60
C VAL A 354 21.08 -0.16 28.63
N TRP A 355 21.32 0.54 27.51
CA TRP A 355 20.76 1.85 27.21
C TRP A 355 19.94 1.77 25.94
N PHE A 356 18.71 2.31 25.99
CA PHE A 356 17.79 2.24 24.87
C PHE A 356 16.98 3.53 24.69
N ALA A 357 16.89 4.00 23.44
CA ALA A 357 16.03 5.09 22.98
C ALA A 357 15.33 4.72 21.68
N TYR A 358 14.04 5.04 21.52
CA TYR A 358 13.29 4.81 20.29
C TYR A 358 13.72 5.76 19.16
N ASP A 359 14.09 7.00 19.49
CA ASP A 359 14.53 8.03 18.54
C ASP A 359 16.06 8.18 18.45
N GLY A 360 16.81 7.45 19.25
CA GLY A 360 18.26 7.51 19.34
C GLY A 360 18.81 8.63 20.24
N GLU A 361 17.98 9.56 20.72
CA GLU A 361 18.39 10.73 21.50
C GLU A 361 17.84 10.69 22.94
N HIS A 362 16.56 10.33 23.09
CA HIS A 362 15.90 10.33 24.39
C HIS A 362 15.90 8.93 25.01
N TYR A 363 16.85 8.66 25.88
CA TYR A 363 16.99 7.36 26.54
C TYR A 363 15.79 7.03 27.44
N VAL A 364 15.05 5.99 27.05
CA VAL A 364 13.94 5.43 27.82
C VAL A 364 14.47 4.43 28.88
N LEU A 365 15.51 3.65 28.54
CA LEU A 365 16.27 2.83 29.48
C LEU A 365 17.67 3.40 29.65
N ARG A 366 18.15 3.42 30.89
CA ARG A 366 19.42 4.06 31.26
C ARG A 366 20.18 3.17 32.21
N ASP A 367 21.20 2.48 31.72
CA ASP A 367 22.07 1.63 32.52
C ASP A 367 21.29 0.55 33.28
N VAL A 368 20.51 -0.26 32.54
CA VAL A 368 19.67 -1.33 33.08
C VAL A 368 20.44 -2.64 33.05
N SER A 369 20.65 -3.23 34.25
CA SER A 369 21.32 -4.54 34.40
C SER A 369 20.53 -5.43 35.32
N PHE A 370 20.27 -6.65 34.87
CA PHE A 370 19.62 -7.70 35.66
C PHE A 370 19.81 -9.08 35.01
N VAL A 371 19.61 -10.12 35.80
CA VAL A 371 19.59 -11.51 35.34
C VAL A 371 18.29 -12.15 35.81
N ILE A 372 17.68 -12.93 34.94
CA ILE A 372 16.52 -13.79 35.17
C ILE A 372 16.96 -15.22 34.90
N GLU A 373 16.84 -16.10 35.89
CA GLU A 373 17.21 -17.48 35.74
C GLU A 373 16.11 -18.32 35.06
N PRO A 374 16.44 -19.47 34.44
CA PRO A 374 15.45 -20.33 33.80
C PRO A 374 14.33 -20.73 34.75
N GLY A 375 13.08 -20.48 34.34
CA GLY A 375 11.89 -20.80 35.16
C GLY A 375 11.50 -19.74 36.18
N GLU A 376 12.28 -18.67 36.37
CA GLU A 376 11.99 -17.58 37.32
C GLU A 376 10.85 -16.70 36.77
N LYS A 377 9.97 -16.23 37.67
CA LYS A 377 8.87 -15.31 37.35
C LYS A 377 9.22 -13.92 37.83
N VAL A 378 9.41 -12.99 36.91
CA VAL A 378 9.81 -11.61 37.22
C VAL A 378 8.72 -10.64 36.82
N ALA A 379 8.32 -9.77 37.77
CA ALA A 379 7.36 -8.71 37.52
C ALA A 379 8.05 -7.34 37.45
N PHE A 380 7.80 -6.58 36.38
CA PHE A 380 8.20 -5.17 36.25
C PHE A 380 7.05 -4.27 36.68
N VAL A 381 7.28 -3.42 37.67
CA VAL A 381 6.30 -2.44 38.16
C VAL A 381 6.85 -1.03 38.12
N GLY A 382 5.99 -0.03 38.02
CA GLY A 382 6.37 1.38 37.95
C GLY A 382 5.34 2.24 37.21
N ALA A 383 5.49 3.55 37.27
CA ALA A 383 4.60 4.48 36.60
C ALA A 383 4.61 4.29 35.07
N THR A 384 3.54 4.77 34.40
CA THR A 384 3.49 4.82 32.94
C THR A 384 4.68 5.62 32.41
N GLY A 385 5.34 5.16 31.35
CA GLY A 385 6.55 5.77 30.80
C GLY A 385 7.85 5.42 31.56
N ALA A 386 7.82 4.55 32.58
CA ALA A 386 9.04 4.13 33.31
C ALA A 386 9.98 3.23 32.47
N GLY A 387 9.54 2.70 31.33
CA GLY A 387 10.34 1.84 30.44
C GLY A 387 10.00 0.35 30.49
N LYS A 388 8.92 -0.05 31.18
CA LYS A 388 8.53 -1.46 31.36
C LYS A 388 8.30 -2.20 30.03
N SER A 389 7.40 -1.72 29.20
CA SER A 389 7.09 -2.34 27.89
C SER A 389 8.30 -2.28 26.93
N SER A 390 9.24 -1.33 27.13
CA SER A 390 10.47 -1.29 26.36
C SER A 390 11.37 -2.49 26.64
N ILE A 391 11.44 -2.99 27.87
CA ILE A 391 12.16 -4.21 28.21
C ILE A 391 11.57 -5.40 27.46
N LEU A 392 10.22 -5.53 27.43
CA LEU A 392 9.54 -6.61 26.72
C LEU A 392 9.86 -6.60 25.22
N ASN A 393 9.84 -5.40 24.61
CA ASN A 393 10.15 -5.22 23.20
C ASN A 393 11.61 -5.56 22.86
N LEU A 394 12.54 -5.32 23.77
CA LEU A 394 13.95 -5.63 23.58
C LEU A 394 14.25 -7.12 23.69
N ILE A 395 13.56 -7.86 24.56
CA ILE A 395 13.72 -9.32 24.69
C ILE A 395 13.34 -10.02 23.38
N GLY A 396 12.24 -9.60 22.71
CA GLY A 396 11.83 -10.10 21.40
C GLY A 396 12.67 -9.56 20.23
N ARG A 397 13.67 -8.72 20.53
CA ARG A 397 14.49 -8.02 19.52
C ARG A 397 13.64 -7.37 18.43
N TYR A 398 12.61 -6.60 18.84
CA TYR A 398 11.85 -5.74 17.93
C TYR A 398 12.59 -4.44 17.63
N TYR A 399 13.53 -4.08 18.51
CA TYR A 399 14.45 -2.96 18.42
C TYR A 399 15.85 -3.40 18.82
N ASP A 400 16.88 -2.78 18.27
CA ASP A 400 18.26 -2.93 18.73
C ASP A 400 18.63 -1.81 19.72
N ILE A 401 19.46 -2.17 20.71
CA ILE A 401 19.93 -1.27 21.77
C ILE A 401 21.09 -0.39 21.28
N GLN A 402 21.27 0.78 21.90
CA GLN A 402 22.37 1.68 21.56
C GLN A 402 23.66 1.35 22.33
N LYS A 403 23.56 0.90 23.61
CA LYS A 403 24.72 0.52 24.42
C LYS A 403 24.37 -0.67 25.29
N GLY A 404 25.41 -1.46 25.67
CA GLY A 404 25.27 -2.66 26.48
C GLY A 404 25.02 -3.92 25.66
N HIS A 405 24.61 -4.97 26.35
CA HIS A 405 24.33 -6.27 25.76
C HIS A 405 23.06 -6.88 26.36
N ILE A 406 22.37 -7.71 25.59
CA ILE A 406 21.29 -8.57 26.04
C ILE A 406 21.64 -9.98 25.61
N TYR A 407 21.64 -10.90 26.58
CA TYR A 407 21.97 -12.30 26.32
C TYR A 407 20.76 -13.19 26.61
N ILE A 408 20.58 -14.21 25.79
CA ILE A 408 19.71 -15.35 26.07
C ILE A 408 20.55 -16.60 26.09
N ASP A 409 20.51 -17.32 27.21
CA ASP A 409 21.36 -18.50 27.47
C ASP A 409 22.86 -18.25 27.20
N GLY A 410 23.34 -17.03 27.56
CA GLY A 410 24.72 -16.62 27.39
C GLY A 410 25.11 -16.17 25.97
N VAL A 411 24.20 -16.18 25.00
CA VAL A 411 24.43 -15.72 23.65
C VAL A 411 23.77 -14.35 23.42
N ASP A 412 24.54 -13.39 22.89
CA ASP A 412 24.01 -12.06 22.53
C ASP A 412 22.86 -12.20 21.51
N ILE A 413 21.71 -11.60 21.82
CA ILE A 413 20.51 -11.68 20.96
C ILE A 413 20.73 -11.19 19.52
N ARG A 414 21.76 -10.34 19.29
CA ARG A 414 22.12 -9.85 17.96
C ARG A 414 22.73 -10.95 17.08
N LYS A 415 23.33 -11.96 17.70
CA LYS A 415 23.94 -13.12 17.02
C LYS A 415 23.00 -14.30 16.89
N LEU A 416 21.86 -14.30 17.57
CA LEU A 416 20.84 -15.35 17.44
C LEU A 416 20.00 -15.15 16.17
N SER A 417 19.59 -16.24 15.55
CA SER A 417 18.57 -16.21 14.50
C SER A 417 17.27 -15.62 15.04
N LYS A 418 16.73 -14.63 14.35
CA LYS A 418 15.43 -14.00 14.73
C LYS A 418 14.31 -15.03 14.80
N LYS A 419 14.31 -16.00 13.88
CA LYS A 419 13.30 -17.06 13.85
C LYS A 419 13.37 -17.90 15.12
N LEU A 420 14.58 -18.34 15.52
CA LEU A 420 14.79 -19.10 16.74
C LEU A 420 14.41 -18.29 17.99
N LEU A 421 14.90 -17.04 18.08
CA LEU A 421 14.62 -16.16 19.20
C LEU A 421 13.09 -16.00 19.40
N ARG A 422 12.37 -15.66 18.33
CA ARG A 422 10.93 -15.41 18.39
C ARG A 422 10.10 -16.68 18.60
N SER A 423 10.55 -17.83 18.10
CA SER A 423 9.86 -19.11 18.39
C SER A 423 10.02 -19.56 19.84
N ALA A 424 11.12 -19.15 20.51
CA ALA A 424 11.35 -19.45 21.92
C ALA A 424 10.58 -18.52 22.87
N ILE A 425 10.03 -17.41 22.38
CA ILE A 425 9.33 -16.38 23.16
C ILE A 425 7.85 -16.39 22.81
N GLY A 426 7.01 -16.67 23.80
CA GLY A 426 5.56 -16.47 23.73
C GLY A 426 5.21 -15.06 24.22
N GLN A 427 4.83 -14.16 23.32
CA GLN A 427 4.46 -12.80 23.70
C GLN A 427 2.95 -12.63 23.73
N MET A 428 2.44 -12.20 24.86
CA MET A 428 1.05 -11.81 25.06
C MET A 428 0.95 -10.29 25.08
N GLN A 429 0.21 -9.77 24.12
CA GLN A 429 -0.01 -8.32 23.99
C GLN A 429 -1.27 -7.90 24.74
N GLN A 430 -1.31 -6.64 25.16
CA GLN A 430 -2.47 -6.02 25.80
C GLN A 430 -3.72 -6.11 24.92
N ASP A 431 -3.60 -5.72 23.65
CA ASP A 431 -4.66 -5.83 22.64
C ASP A 431 -4.47 -7.10 21.82
N VAL A 432 -5.34 -8.09 22.06
CA VAL A 432 -5.29 -9.36 21.35
C VAL A 432 -5.80 -9.20 19.93
N PHE A 433 -4.94 -9.46 18.96
CA PHE A 433 -5.31 -9.50 17.56
C PHE A 433 -5.72 -10.90 17.12
N ILE A 434 -6.95 -11.03 16.60
CA ILE A 434 -7.50 -12.26 16.05
C ILE A 434 -7.68 -12.06 14.53
N PHE A 435 -7.14 -12.99 13.75
CA PHE A 435 -7.26 -12.97 12.29
C PHE A 435 -8.61 -13.50 11.82
N GLU A 436 -9.06 -13.07 10.67
CA GLU A 436 -10.19 -13.67 9.98
C GLU A 436 -9.84 -15.12 9.58
N GLY A 437 -10.80 -16.04 9.73
CA GLY A 437 -10.62 -17.46 9.46
C GLY A 437 -11.45 -18.32 10.42
N ASP A 438 -10.85 -19.30 11.08
CA ASP A 438 -11.46 -20.10 12.13
C ASP A 438 -10.63 -20.08 13.42
N ILE A 439 -11.17 -20.62 14.52
CA ILE A 439 -10.48 -20.66 15.82
C ILE A 439 -9.20 -21.52 15.73
N GLU A 440 -9.26 -22.66 15.03
CA GLU A 440 -8.09 -23.54 14.88
C GLU A 440 -6.94 -22.80 14.15
N SER A 441 -7.23 -22.14 13.02
CA SER A 441 -6.23 -21.38 12.28
C SER A 441 -5.63 -20.22 13.08
N ASN A 442 -6.42 -19.60 13.96
CA ASN A 442 -5.96 -18.57 14.88
C ASN A 442 -5.03 -19.09 15.98
N ILE A 443 -5.22 -20.32 16.47
CA ILE A 443 -4.32 -20.92 17.45
C ILE A 443 -3.04 -21.42 16.78
N ARG A 444 -3.12 -22.03 15.61
CA ARG A 444 -1.96 -22.52 14.85
C ARG A 444 -1.09 -21.42 14.25
N LEU A 445 -1.68 -20.29 13.86
CA LEU A 445 -1.06 -19.27 12.98
C LEU A 445 -0.44 -19.88 11.70
N HIS A 446 -1.09 -20.91 11.13
CA HIS A 446 -0.62 -21.66 9.95
C HIS A 446 0.68 -22.45 10.14
N ASP A 447 1.18 -22.62 11.38
CA ASP A 447 2.27 -23.53 11.66
C ASP A 447 1.78 -25.00 11.60
N ASP A 448 2.71 -25.93 11.39
CA ASP A 448 2.41 -27.36 11.30
C ASP A 448 2.21 -27.99 12.71
N ILE A 449 1.20 -27.48 13.42
CA ILE A 449 0.77 -27.95 14.74
C ILE A 449 -0.40 -28.89 14.55
N GLN A 450 -0.36 -30.09 15.14
CA GLN A 450 -1.44 -31.06 15.03
C GLN A 450 -2.69 -30.58 15.75
N PHE A 451 -3.86 -30.99 15.29
CA PHE A 451 -5.14 -30.58 15.89
C PHE A 451 -5.25 -30.97 17.37
N GLU A 452 -4.70 -32.14 17.73
CA GLU A 452 -4.63 -32.64 19.10
C GLU A 452 -3.86 -31.70 20.02
N ASP A 453 -2.74 -31.12 19.54
CA ASP A 453 -1.96 -30.12 20.30
C ASP A 453 -2.74 -28.80 20.45
N VAL A 454 -3.46 -28.38 19.40
CA VAL A 454 -4.35 -27.21 19.46
C VAL A 454 -5.44 -27.39 20.50
N ARG A 455 -6.09 -28.55 20.50
CA ARG A 455 -7.14 -28.91 21.45
C ARG A 455 -6.59 -28.99 22.86
N ALA A 456 -5.47 -29.67 23.08
CA ALA A 456 -4.82 -29.78 24.38
C ALA A 456 -4.42 -28.40 24.92
N ALA A 457 -3.91 -27.50 24.07
CA ALA A 457 -3.58 -26.14 24.43
C ALA A 457 -4.84 -25.35 24.87
N ALA A 458 -5.94 -25.45 24.13
CA ALA A 458 -7.20 -24.79 24.46
C ALA A 458 -7.82 -25.33 25.75
N GLU A 459 -7.77 -26.64 25.96
CA GLU A 459 -8.22 -27.28 27.20
C GLU A 459 -7.39 -26.83 28.42
N TYR A 460 -6.08 -26.78 28.27
CA TYR A 460 -5.17 -26.40 29.35
C TYR A 460 -5.39 -24.97 29.86
N VAL A 461 -5.72 -24.03 28.96
CA VAL A 461 -6.01 -22.62 29.29
C VAL A 461 -7.50 -22.33 29.48
N ASN A 462 -8.34 -23.34 29.66
CA ASN A 462 -9.80 -23.23 29.84
C ASN A 462 -10.55 -22.59 28.62
N ALA A 463 -9.91 -22.41 27.47
CA ALA A 463 -10.55 -21.85 26.25
C ALA A 463 -11.59 -22.83 25.67
N SER A 464 -11.41 -24.14 25.85
CA SER A 464 -12.36 -25.17 25.41
C SER A 464 -13.77 -24.96 25.97
N HIS A 465 -13.91 -24.35 27.15
CA HIS A 465 -15.20 -24.11 27.79
C HIS A 465 -16.17 -23.29 26.93
N PHE A 466 -15.68 -22.25 26.24
CA PHE A 466 -16.52 -21.48 25.34
C PHE A 466 -16.50 -22.03 23.90
N ILE A 467 -15.34 -22.55 23.44
CA ILE A 467 -15.21 -23.10 22.08
C ILE A 467 -16.20 -24.25 21.84
N GLU A 468 -16.34 -25.18 22.80
CA GLU A 468 -17.25 -26.34 22.69
C GLU A 468 -18.74 -25.95 22.67
N LYS A 469 -19.10 -24.74 23.14
CA LYS A 469 -20.46 -24.19 23.09
C LYS A 469 -20.82 -23.59 21.72
N LEU A 470 -19.82 -23.32 20.88
CA LEU A 470 -20.04 -22.74 19.55
C LEU A 470 -20.55 -23.81 18.58
N PRO A 471 -21.40 -23.42 17.60
CA PRO A 471 -21.99 -24.36 16.64
C PRO A 471 -20.97 -25.21 15.87
N GLN A 472 -19.86 -24.59 15.43
CA GLN A 472 -18.81 -25.26 14.66
C GLN A 472 -17.53 -25.51 15.48
N LYS A 473 -17.55 -25.24 16.78
CA LYS A 473 -16.43 -25.45 17.71
C LYS A 473 -15.13 -24.80 17.20
N TYR A 474 -14.06 -25.58 17.03
CA TYR A 474 -12.76 -25.07 16.54
C TYR A 474 -12.79 -24.57 15.09
N LYS A 475 -13.81 -24.96 14.31
CA LYS A 475 -14.05 -24.50 12.93
C LYS A 475 -15.01 -23.30 12.88
N GLU A 476 -15.41 -22.76 14.03
CA GLU A 476 -16.27 -21.58 14.07
C GLU A 476 -15.62 -20.41 13.33
N PRO A 477 -16.35 -19.76 12.38
CA PRO A 477 -15.83 -18.62 11.65
C PRO A 477 -15.54 -17.43 12.56
N VAL A 478 -14.37 -16.87 12.41
CA VAL A 478 -13.91 -15.67 13.11
C VAL A 478 -13.96 -14.49 12.17
N THR A 479 -14.76 -13.48 12.52
CA THR A 479 -14.86 -12.23 11.79
C THR A 479 -13.66 -11.31 12.08
N GLU A 480 -13.56 -10.21 11.32
CA GLU A 480 -12.48 -9.24 11.46
C GLU A 480 -12.23 -8.85 12.93
N ARG A 481 -10.99 -9.01 13.39
CA ARG A 481 -10.53 -8.74 14.76
C ARG A 481 -11.26 -9.55 15.85
N GLY A 482 -11.97 -10.62 15.48
CA GLY A 482 -12.72 -11.42 16.47
C GLY A 482 -13.84 -10.62 17.15
N ALA A 483 -14.53 -9.75 16.42
CA ALA A 483 -15.55 -8.85 16.96
C ALA A 483 -16.74 -9.60 17.60
N THR A 484 -16.93 -10.87 17.28
CA THR A 484 -17.97 -11.75 17.84
C THR A 484 -17.62 -12.28 19.22
N PHE A 485 -16.35 -12.24 19.62
CA PHE A 485 -15.88 -12.73 20.91
C PHE A 485 -15.76 -11.62 21.94
N SER A 486 -16.02 -11.94 23.21
CA SER A 486 -15.75 -11.07 24.35
C SER A 486 -14.24 -10.80 24.49
N ALA A 487 -13.86 -9.79 25.25
CA ALA A 487 -12.46 -9.48 25.51
C ALA A 487 -11.73 -10.65 26.18
N GLY A 488 -12.40 -11.33 27.13
CA GLY A 488 -11.86 -12.49 27.83
C GLY A 488 -11.69 -13.71 26.93
N GLU A 489 -12.67 -14.02 26.07
CA GLU A 489 -12.56 -15.12 25.11
C GLU A 489 -11.40 -14.90 24.12
N ARG A 490 -11.22 -13.67 23.61
CA ARG A 490 -10.04 -13.34 22.78
C ARG A 490 -8.74 -13.56 23.52
N GLN A 491 -8.69 -13.22 24.81
CA GLN A 491 -7.51 -13.42 25.64
C GLN A 491 -7.21 -14.91 25.87
N LEU A 492 -8.22 -15.72 26.14
CA LEU A 492 -8.07 -17.18 26.25
C LEU A 492 -7.58 -17.81 24.94
N LEU A 493 -8.07 -17.32 23.78
CA LEU A 493 -7.55 -17.74 22.46
C LEU A 493 -6.07 -17.36 22.27
N SER A 494 -5.66 -16.19 22.73
CA SER A 494 -4.25 -15.76 22.70
C SER A 494 -3.38 -16.66 23.59
N PHE A 495 -3.89 -17.08 24.73
CA PHE A 495 -3.20 -18.02 25.62
C PHE A 495 -3.07 -19.40 24.99
N ALA A 496 -4.14 -19.93 24.39
CA ALA A 496 -4.11 -21.19 23.64
C ALA A 496 -3.10 -21.14 22.48
N ARG A 497 -3.08 -20.04 21.73
CA ARG A 497 -2.08 -19.77 20.68
C ARG A 497 -0.67 -19.84 21.23
N THR A 498 -0.38 -19.09 22.29
CA THR A 498 0.95 -19.05 22.91
C THR A 498 1.37 -20.42 23.41
N LEU A 499 0.48 -21.17 24.05
CA LEU A 499 0.78 -22.50 24.58
C LEU A 499 1.04 -23.54 23.49
N ALA A 500 0.27 -23.51 22.40
CA ALA A 500 0.41 -24.43 21.27
C ALA A 500 1.82 -24.38 20.65
N HIS A 501 2.46 -23.21 20.67
CA HIS A 501 3.84 -23.01 20.18
C HIS A 501 4.94 -23.39 21.19
N LYS A 502 4.59 -23.83 22.42
CA LYS A 502 5.50 -24.38 23.45
C LYS A 502 6.74 -23.50 23.72
N PRO A 503 6.61 -22.19 23.98
CA PRO A 503 7.74 -21.29 24.20
C PRO A 503 8.46 -21.59 25.50
N ALA A 504 9.79 -21.31 25.57
CA ALA A 504 10.59 -21.39 26.78
C ALA A 504 10.46 -20.14 27.66
N ILE A 505 10.23 -18.99 27.05
CA ILE A 505 10.11 -17.68 27.70
C ILE A 505 8.70 -17.13 27.45
N LEU A 506 8.04 -16.65 28.49
CA LEU A 506 6.77 -15.93 28.40
C LEU A 506 6.98 -14.45 28.69
N VAL A 507 6.49 -13.61 27.79
CA VAL A 507 6.51 -12.15 27.92
C VAL A 507 5.07 -11.66 27.91
N MET A 508 4.64 -11.04 29.01
CA MET A 508 3.26 -10.63 29.20
C MET A 508 3.17 -9.13 29.47
N ASP A 509 2.44 -8.41 28.63
CA ASP A 509 2.05 -7.02 28.87
C ASP A 509 0.59 -7.05 29.35
N GLU A 510 0.39 -6.92 30.67
CA GLU A 510 -0.92 -7.14 31.30
C GLU A 510 -1.85 -5.96 31.08
N ALA A 511 -2.98 -6.22 30.43
CA ALA A 511 -4.16 -5.37 30.58
C ALA A 511 -5.43 -6.21 30.48
N THR A 512 -5.98 -6.55 31.62
CA THR A 512 -7.29 -7.18 31.76
C THR A 512 -8.34 -6.13 32.19
N ALA A 513 -8.41 -5.00 31.49
CA ALA A 513 -9.44 -4.01 31.73
C ALA A 513 -10.76 -4.45 31.05
N ASN A 514 -11.90 -4.32 31.78
CA ASN A 514 -13.26 -4.58 31.28
C ASN A 514 -13.60 -6.05 30.97
N ILE A 515 -13.17 -6.99 31.84
CA ILE A 515 -13.56 -8.40 31.78
C ILE A 515 -14.53 -8.68 32.92
N ASP A 516 -15.56 -9.48 32.65
CA ASP A 516 -16.50 -9.96 33.67
C ASP A 516 -15.80 -10.87 34.69
N THR A 517 -16.30 -10.91 35.92
CA THR A 517 -15.66 -11.58 37.05
C THR A 517 -15.49 -13.10 36.84
N GLU A 518 -16.44 -13.74 36.15
CA GLU A 518 -16.36 -15.20 35.90
C GLU A 518 -15.22 -15.51 34.90
N THR A 519 -15.13 -14.76 33.80
CA THR A 519 -14.05 -14.93 32.84
C THR A 519 -12.69 -14.51 33.41
N GLU A 520 -12.67 -13.54 34.34
CA GLU A 520 -11.43 -13.14 35.03
C GLU A 520 -10.82 -14.29 35.85
N ILE A 521 -11.62 -15.07 36.53
CA ILE A 521 -11.15 -16.25 37.30
C ILE A 521 -10.51 -17.27 36.33
N LEU A 522 -11.18 -17.56 35.22
CA LEU A 522 -10.66 -18.48 34.20
C LEU A 522 -9.33 -18.00 33.59
N ILE A 523 -9.19 -16.70 33.38
CA ILE A 523 -7.96 -16.07 32.90
C ILE A 523 -6.83 -16.19 33.91
N GLN A 524 -7.10 -15.94 35.20
CA GLN A 524 -6.11 -16.07 36.26
C GLN A 524 -5.61 -17.53 36.40
N GLU A 525 -6.51 -18.49 36.40
CA GLU A 525 -6.14 -19.92 36.40
C GLU A 525 -5.31 -20.31 35.17
N ALA A 526 -5.69 -19.79 33.98
CA ALA A 526 -4.96 -20.03 32.74
C ALA A 526 -3.54 -19.43 32.81
N LEU A 527 -3.40 -18.23 33.37
CA LEU A 527 -2.10 -17.56 33.55
C LEU A 527 -1.19 -18.37 34.50
N GLU A 528 -1.68 -18.82 35.65
CA GLU A 528 -0.90 -19.64 36.58
C GLU A 528 -0.40 -20.93 35.92
N LYS A 529 -1.28 -21.60 35.17
CA LYS A 529 -0.92 -22.81 34.42
C LYS A 529 0.15 -22.50 33.35
N LEU A 530 0.00 -21.40 32.60
CA LEU A 530 0.94 -20.98 31.54
C LEU A 530 2.33 -20.68 32.09
N MET A 531 2.43 -20.04 33.27
CA MET A 531 3.70 -19.65 33.88
C MET A 531 4.48 -20.85 34.44
N LYS A 532 3.84 -21.99 34.67
CA LYS A 532 4.48 -23.15 35.31
C LYS A 532 5.59 -23.75 34.44
N GLY A 533 6.81 -23.76 34.98
CA GLY A 533 7.98 -24.35 34.32
C GLY A 533 8.57 -23.54 33.18
N ARG A 534 8.22 -22.24 33.06
CA ARG A 534 8.74 -21.33 32.04
C ARG A 534 9.29 -20.07 32.67
N THR A 535 10.34 -19.53 32.09
CA THR A 535 10.82 -18.19 32.44
C THR A 535 9.74 -17.16 32.07
N THR A 536 9.26 -16.39 33.04
CA THR A 536 8.14 -15.48 32.82
C THR A 536 8.51 -14.06 33.18
N ILE A 537 8.25 -13.15 32.24
CA ILE A 537 8.42 -11.71 32.43
C ILE A 537 7.08 -11.05 32.23
N MET A 538 6.64 -10.31 33.26
CA MET A 538 5.35 -9.63 33.21
C MET A 538 5.48 -8.15 33.55
N VAL A 539 4.76 -7.33 32.80
CA VAL A 539 4.47 -5.94 33.15
C VAL A 539 3.12 -5.95 33.85
N ALA A 540 3.14 -5.90 35.17
CA ALA A 540 1.93 -6.09 35.94
C ALA A 540 1.32 -4.75 36.37
N HIS A 541 0.02 -4.64 36.14
CA HIS A 541 -0.83 -3.55 36.62
C HIS A 541 -1.80 -4.02 37.72
N ARG A 542 -1.86 -5.35 38.02
CA ARG A 542 -2.71 -5.92 39.05
C ARG A 542 -1.89 -6.50 40.22
N LEU A 543 -2.34 -6.20 41.42
CA LEU A 543 -1.71 -6.67 42.63
C LEU A 543 -1.66 -8.20 42.75
N SER A 544 -2.72 -8.91 42.35
CA SER A 544 -2.82 -10.37 42.39
C SER A 544 -1.69 -11.05 41.61
N THR A 545 -1.35 -10.53 40.45
CA THR A 545 -0.29 -11.10 39.59
C THR A 545 1.10 -10.79 40.14
N ILE A 546 1.30 -9.58 40.70
CA ILE A 546 2.59 -9.13 41.25
C ILE A 546 3.00 -9.95 42.51
N GLN A 547 2.04 -10.28 43.36
CA GLN A 547 2.29 -10.97 44.64
C GLN A 547 2.87 -12.38 44.48
N HIS A 548 2.62 -13.03 43.34
CA HIS A 548 3.07 -14.39 43.03
C HIS A 548 4.36 -14.43 42.20
N ALA A 549 5.00 -13.27 41.94
CA ALA A 549 6.29 -13.21 41.26
C ALA A 549 7.43 -13.58 42.22
N ASP A 550 8.41 -14.36 41.74
CA ASP A 550 9.61 -14.72 42.50
C ASP A 550 10.49 -13.50 42.75
N CYS A 551 10.50 -12.55 41.81
CA CYS A 551 11.22 -11.29 41.94
C CYS A 551 10.40 -10.14 41.32
N ILE A 552 10.37 -9.00 41.98
CA ILE A 552 9.76 -7.76 41.52
C ILE A 552 10.86 -6.73 41.28
N MET A 553 10.84 -6.12 40.08
CA MET A 553 11.76 -5.05 39.68
C MET A 553 11.01 -3.76 39.55
N VAL A 554 11.33 -2.77 40.39
CA VAL A 554 10.67 -1.46 40.39
C VAL A 554 11.40 -0.49 39.47
N MET A 555 10.73 -0.09 38.41
CA MET A 555 11.28 0.85 37.44
C MET A 555 10.85 2.28 37.74
N HIS A 556 11.81 3.19 37.68
CA HIS A 556 11.56 4.62 37.76
C HIS A 556 12.53 5.41 36.86
N LYS A 557 11.96 6.21 35.94
CA LYS A 557 12.71 7.04 34.99
C LYS A 557 13.80 6.26 34.23
N GLY A 558 13.45 5.08 33.74
CA GLY A 558 14.32 4.24 32.91
C GLY A 558 15.40 3.46 33.67
N LYS A 559 15.34 3.38 35.00
CA LYS A 559 16.28 2.61 35.84
C LYS A 559 15.55 1.68 36.76
N ILE A 560 16.15 0.55 37.11
CA ILE A 560 15.70 -0.32 38.21
C ILE A 560 16.13 0.34 39.51
N ARG A 561 15.19 0.61 40.42
CA ARG A 561 15.43 1.27 41.69
C ARG A 561 15.34 0.35 42.89
N GLU A 562 14.45 -0.62 42.81
CA GLU A 562 14.24 -1.60 43.85
C GLU A 562 14.11 -2.98 43.22
N ARG A 563 14.60 -4.00 43.91
CA ARG A 563 14.50 -5.41 43.53
C ARG A 563 14.28 -6.25 44.77
N GLY A 564 13.38 -7.21 44.73
CA GLY A 564 13.13 -8.14 45.82
C GLY A 564 11.77 -8.83 45.67
N THR A 565 11.41 -9.61 46.65
CA THR A 565 10.09 -10.24 46.79
C THR A 565 9.05 -9.21 47.24
N HIS A 566 7.78 -9.54 47.12
CA HIS A 566 6.67 -8.69 47.57
C HIS A 566 6.83 -8.24 49.02
N GLN A 567 7.17 -9.17 49.93
CA GLN A 567 7.31 -8.88 51.36
C GLN A 567 8.53 -8.01 51.66
N GLU A 568 9.67 -8.28 51.03
CA GLU A 568 10.89 -7.49 51.22
C GLU A 568 10.69 -6.03 50.75
N LEU A 569 10.04 -5.83 49.62
CA LEU A 569 9.79 -4.49 49.07
C LEU A 569 8.77 -3.71 49.90
N LEU A 570 7.78 -4.36 50.47
CA LEU A 570 6.85 -3.72 51.44
C LEU A 570 7.59 -3.27 52.71
N ALA A 571 8.51 -4.10 53.23
CA ALA A 571 9.31 -3.78 54.42
C ALA A 571 10.28 -2.60 54.18
N GLN A 572 10.79 -2.41 52.94
CA GLN A 572 11.70 -1.33 52.59
C GLN A 572 11.05 0.07 52.60
N ASN A 573 9.71 0.17 52.64
CA ASN A 573 8.96 1.44 52.62
C ASN A 573 9.33 2.37 51.43
N GLY A 574 9.70 1.78 50.30
CA GLY A 574 10.20 2.46 49.11
C GLY A 574 9.11 2.87 48.10
N ILE A 575 9.51 2.92 46.83
CA ILE A 575 8.63 3.26 45.70
C ILE A 575 7.55 2.18 45.54
N TYR A 576 7.91 0.89 45.74
CA TYR A 576 6.97 -0.23 45.63
C TYR A 576 5.80 -0.08 46.58
N LYS A 577 6.09 0.19 47.87
CA LYS A 577 5.02 0.34 48.85
C LYS A 577 4.06 1.47 48.53
N LYS A 578 4.57 2.61 48.06
CA LYS A 578 3.72 3.72 47.62
C LYS A 578 2.82 3.35 46.45
N LEU A 579 3.35 2.63 45.46
CA LEU A 579 2.56 2.12 44.34
C LEU A 579 1.49 1.13 44.79
N TYR A 580 1.84 0.24 45.71
CA TYR A 580 0.95 -0.75 46.31
C TYR A 580 -0.21 -0.09 47.08
N GLU A 581 0.09 0.88 47.94
CA GLU A 581 -0.91 1.62 48.72
C GLU A 581 -1.88 2.39 47.80
N LEU A 582 -1.38 3.03 46.76
CA LEU A 582 -2.21 3.74 45.78
C LEU A 582 -3.16 2.80 45.04
N GLN A 583 -2.74 1.58 44.70
CA GLN A 583 -3.59 0.60 44.04
C GLN A 583 -4.67 0.03 44.99
N ILE A 584 -4.32 -0.24 46.24
CA ILE A 584 -5.29 -0.68 47.25
C ILE A 584 -6.36 0.38 47.50
N HIS A 585 -5.95 1.66 47.67
CA HIS A 585 -6.91 2.75 47.81
C HIS A 585 -7.89 2.88 46.60
N HIS A 586 -7.41 2.61 45.38
CA HIS A 586 -8.28 2.58 44.21
C HIS A 586 -9.27 1.42 44.22
N VAL A 587 -8.86 0.24 44.67
CA VAL A 587 -9.74 -0.96 44.78
C VAL A 587 -10.79 -0.82 45.90
N ILE A 588 -10.46 -0.13 46.99
CA ILE A 588 -11.42 0.08 48.12
C ILE A 588 -12.40 1.23 47.80
N SER A 589 -12.05 2.16 46.91
CA SER A 589 -12.89 3.32 46.54
C SER A 589 -13.72 3.10 45.27
N SER A 590 -13.56 2.00 44.56
CA SER A 590 -14.37 1.56 43.41
C SER A 590 -15.37 0.47 43.84
#